data_f560447a1beec2c252b4b48e44d9af87
#
_entry.id   f560447a1beec2c252b4b48e44d9af87
#
_cell.length_a   1.000
_cell.length_b   1.000
_cell.length_c   1.000
_cell.angle_alpha   90.00
_cell.angle_beta   90.00
_cell.angle_gamma   90.00
#
_symmetry.space_group_name_H-M   'P 1'
#
loop_
_entity.id
_entity.type
_entity.pdbx_description
1 polymer ?
#
loop_
_entity_poly.entity_id
_entity_poly.type
_entity_poly.pdbx_seq_one_letter_code
_entity_poly.pdbx_strand_id
1 'polypeptide(L)'
;MPTKYKNNITVATLYKFVEINDLQSLRTEIQALCKENNAKGTILLAKEGINGTISAKNKEIRNILKKLKSDKRFKKLEVKFSETNKMPFNRMKVRIKKEIVTIGDPSINPTILSGDYVKPENWNELISDPDVIVIDTRNAYETKIGKFKNAIDPKTNSFREFPDWVKKFKEEVKNKDTKIAMYCTGGIRCEKSTSLM
;
A
#
# COMPACT_ATOMS: atom_id res chain seq x y z
N MET A 1 4.52 31.58 20.86
CA MET A 1 4.77 30.14 20.90
C MET A 1 5.86 29.81 19.89
N PRO A 2 6.97 29.16 20.26
CA PRO A 2 8.06 28.89 19.32
C PRO A 2 7.60 27.87 18.28
N THR A 3 7.78 28.20 17.01
CA THR A 3 7.54 27.34 15.85
C THR A 3 8.43 26.10 15.94
N LYS A 4 7.83 24.97 16.27
CA LYS A 4 8.50 23.73 16.69
C LYS A 4 9.22 22.93 15.56
N TYR A 5 9.22 23.42 14.29
CA TYR A 5 9.70 22.63 13.17
C TYR A 5 10.47 23.45 12.14
N LYS A 6 11.75 23.67 12.38
CA LYS A 6 12.65 24.40 11.45
C LYS A 6 13.08 23.60 10.19
N ASN A 7 12.86 22.28 10.13
CA ASN A 7 13.24 21.43 8.99
C ASN A 7 12.24 20.26 8.82
N ASN A 8 10.97 20.57 8.51
CA ASN A 8 9.97 19.51 8.28
C ASN A 8 10.28 18.77 6.98
N ILE A 9 10.67 17.52 7.12
CA ILE A 9 10.74 16.57 6.03
C ILE A 9 9.36 15.90 5.91
N THR A 10 8.78 15.99 4.73
CA THR A 10 7.54 15.26 4.40
C THR A 10 7.89 13.89 3.88
N VAL A 11 7.22 12.88 4.42
CA VAL A 11 7.28 11.51 3.95
C VAL A 11 5.96 11.22 3.22
N ALA A 12 6.06 10.79 1.97
CA ALA A 12 4.92 10.40 1.15
C ALA A 12 5.00 8.90 0.85
N THR A 13 4.02 8.15 1.34
CA THR A 13 3.81 6.75 0.96
C THR A 13 2.73 6.72 -0.11
N LEU A 14 3.03 6.10 -1.23
CA LEU A 14 2.17 6.12 -2.42
C LEU A 14 2.04 4.73 -3.05
N TYR A 15 0.88 4.44 -3.62
CA TYR A 15 0.71 3.28 -4.48
C TYR A 15 -0.45 3.49 -5.47
N LYS A 16 -0.39 2.73 -6.57
CA LYS A 16 -1.49 2.60 -7.54
C LYS A 16 -1.33 1.30 -8.30
N PHE A 17 -2.39 0.50 -8.33
CA PHE A 17 -2.52 -0.58 -9.30
C PHE A 17 -2.98 0.00 -10.63
N VAL A 18 -2.20 -0.20 -11.67
CA VAL A 18 -2.45 0.25 -13.04
C VAL A 18 -1.46 -0.42 -13.98
N GLU A 19 -1.89 -0.79 -15.17
CA GLU A 19 -1.00 -1.41 -16.14
C GLU A 19 0.12 -0.46 -16.60
N ILE A 20 1.37 -0.93 -16.57
CA ILE A 20 2.58 -0.20 -16.98
C ILE A 20 3.39 -1.07 -17.91
N ASN A 21 3.49 -0.64 -19.18
CA ASN A 21 4.22 -1.37 -20.23
C ASN A 21 5.61 -0.78 -20.52
N ASP A 22 5.85 0.48 -20.16
CA ASP A 22 7.07 1.27 -20.39
C ASP A 22 7.97 1.36 -19.16
N LEU A 23 8.14 0.26 -18.43
CA LEU A 23 8.81 0.22 -17.11
C LEU A 23 10.21 0.84 -17.09
N GLN A 24 11.03 0.65 -18.13
CA GLN A 24 12.41 1.15 -18.16
C GLN A 24 12.45 2.67 -18.35
N SER A 25 11.64 3.20 -19.28
CA SER A 25 11.52 4.64 -19.51
C SER A 25 10.97 5.33 -18.26
N LEU A 26 9.87 4.84 -17.74
CA LEU A 26 9.23 5.37 -16.52
C LEU A 26 10.17 5.33 -15.31
N ARG A 27 10.96 4.26 -15.16
CA ARG A 27 11.99 4.17 -14.11
C ARG A 27 13.00 5.30 -14.22
N THR A 28 13.51 5.54 -15.42
CA THR A 28 14.51 6.58 -15.68
C THR A 28 13.93 7.97 -15.38
N GLU A 29 12.73 8.25 -15.85
CA GLU A 29 12.02 9.52 -15.61
C GLU A 29 11.78 9.76 -14.13
N ILE A 30 11.27 8.77 -13.38
CA ILE A 30 11.02 8.89 -11.95
C ILE A 30 12.33 9.05 -11.18
N GLN A 31 13.40 8.34 -11.58
CA GLN A 31 14.70 8.47 -10.93
C GLN A 31 15.28 9.89 -11.11
N ALA A 32 15.18 10.46 -12.31
CA ALA A 32 15.58 11.83 -12.60
C ALA A 32 14.76 12.85 -11.81
N LEU A 33 13.44 12.72 -11.85
CA LEU A 33 12.49 13.57 -11.12
C LEU A 33 12.78 13.59 -9.60
N CYS A 34 13.02 12.42 -9.01
CA CYS A 34 13.35 12.32 -7.60
C CYS A 34 14.72 12.94 -7.27
N LYS A 35 15.70 12.78 -8.16
CA LYS A 35 17.04 13.39 -8.00
C LYS A 35 16.97 14.91 -8.04
N GLU A 36 16.26 15.48 -9.01
CA GLU A 36 16.05 16.93 -9.17
C GLU A 36 15.37 17.56 -7.94
N ASN A 37 14.51 16.80 -7.28
CA ASN A 37 13.78 17.22 -6.08
C ASN A 37 14.43 16.74 -4.77
N ASN A 38 15.70 16.33 -4.77
CA ASN A 38 16.45 15.87 -3.60
C ASN A 38 15.71 14.80 -2.76
N ALA A 39 14.83 14.02 -3.37
CA ALA A 39 14.06 13.01 -2.67
C ALA A 39 14.91 11.77 -2.39
N LYS A 40 14.62 11.14 -1.24
CA LYS A 40 15.19 9.86 -0.82
C LYS A 40 14.08 8.88 -0.51
N GLY A 41 14.36 7.59 -0.64
CA GLY A 41 13.37 6.55 -0.40
C GLY A 41 13.44 5.42 -1.42
N THR A 42 12.33 4.71 -1.57
CA THR A 42 12.24 3.63 -2.55
C THR A 42 10.92 3.70 -3.30
N ILE A 43 10.98 3.59 -4.61
CA ILE A 43 9.81 3.36 -5.48
C ILE A 43 10.01 2.03 -6.18
N LEU A 44 8.98 1.21 -6.16
CA LEU A 44 8.87 -0.05 -6.88
C LEU A 44 7.93 0.14 -8.06
N LEU A 45 8.34 -0.35 -9.22
CA LEU A 45 7.56 -0.38 -10.45
C LEU A 45 7.40 -1.84 -10.88
N ALA A 46 6.22 -2.21 -11.30
CA ALA A 46 5.93 -3.49 -11.92
C ALA A 46 4.88 -3.30 -13.02
N LYS A 47 4.64 -4.33 -13.83
CA LYS A 47 3.56 -4.28 -14.84
C LYS A 47 2.21 -3.96 -14.22
N GLU A 48 2.00 -4.33 -12.96
CA GLU A 48 0.76 -4.11 -12.20
C GLU A 48 0.65 -2.72 -11.54
N GLY A 49 1.71 -1.89 -11.55
CA GLY A 49 1.62 -0.56 -10.95
C GLY A 49 2.88 0.02 -10.32
N ILE A 50 2.66 0.91 -9.37
CA ILE A 50 3.67 1.66 -8.61
C ILE A 50 3.41 1.55 -7.11
N ASN A 51 4.47 1.41 -6.30
CA ASN A 51 4.42 1.47 -4.84
C ASN A 51 5.71 2.08 -4.31
N GLY A 52 5.63 2.91 -3.28
CA GLY A 52 6.84 3.44 -2.68
C GLY A 52 6.62 4.35 -1.49
N THR A 53 7.72 4.64 -0.83
CA THR A 53 7.80 5.68 0.20
C THR A 53 9.01 6.55 -0.09
N ILE A 54 8.78 7.85 -0.20
CA ILE A 54 9.80 8.87 -0.48
C ILE A 54 9.72 9.99 0.54
N SER A 55 10.83 10.67 0.76
CA SER A 55 10.93 11.83 1.65
C SER A 55 11.77 12.94 1.02
N ALA A 56 11.31 14.16 1.19
CA ALA A 56 12.00 15.40 0.85
C ALA A 56 11.33 16.56 1.61
N LYS A 57 11.73 17.80 1.34
CA LYS A 57 10.97 18.96 1.82
C LYS A 57 9.59 18.98 1.18
N ASN A 58 8.62 19.60 1.84
CA ASN A 58 7.21 19.61 1.40
C ASN A 58 7.04 20.09 -0.05
N LYS A 59 7.71 21.17 -0.45
CA LYS A 59 7.66 21.71 -1.81
C LYS A 59 8.13 20.68 -2.85
N GLU A 60 9.22 19.97 -2.56
CA GLU A 60 9.82 18.97 -3.45
C GLU A 60 8.91 17.76 -3.59
N ILE A 61 8.31 17.26 -2.49
CA ILE A 61 7.30 16.18 -2.53
C ILE A 61 6.11 16.58 -3.39
N ARG A 62 5.59 17.82 -3.22
CA ARG A 62 4.46 18.31 -4.03
C ARG A 62 4.81 18.37 -5.53
N ASN A 63 6.04 18.80 -5.89
CA ASN A 63 6.50 18.83 -7.27
C ASN A 63 6.53 17.42 -7.88
N ILE A 64 7.11 16.46 -7.15
CA ILE A 64 7.15 15.06 -7.60
C ILE A 64 5.73 14.52 -7.82
N LEU A 65 4.84 14.70 -6.85
CA LEU A 65 3.47 14.21 -6.95
C LEU A 65 2.67 14.89 -8.06
N LYS A 66 2.86 16.21 -8.26
CA LYS A 66 2.24 16.93 -9.37
C LYS A 66 2.68 16.36 -10.71
N LYS A 67 3.98 16.10 -10.89
CA LYS A 67 4.51 15.52 -12.12
C LYS A 67 4.03 14.08 -12.32
N LEU A 68 4.04 13.24 -11.27
CA LEU A 68 3.49 11.89 -11.35
C LEU A 68 2.01 11.90 -11.75
N LYS A 69 1.19 12.74 -11.10
CA LYS A 69 -0.26 12.83 -11.37
C LYS A 69 -0.60 13.47 -12.72
N SER A 70 0.35 14.10 -13.43
CA SER A 70 0.15 14.56 -14.81
C SER A 70 0.11 13.40 -15.81
N ASP A 71 0.68 12.26 -15.49
CA ASP A 71 0.45 11.02 -16.22
C ASP A 71 -0.96 10.48 -15.90
N LYS A 72 -1.75 10.19 -16.94
CA LYS A 72 -3.13 9.72 -16.81
C LYS A 72 -3.24 8.44 -15.94
N ARG A 73 -2.23 7.58 -16.00
CA ARG A 73 -2.14 6.35 -15.22
C ARG A 73 -2.15 6.62 -13.71
N PHE A 74 -1.51 7.71 -13.29
CA PHE A 74 -1.32 8.08 -11.88
C PHE A 74 -2.25 9.20 -11.39
N LYS A 75 -3.24 9.62 -12.17
CA LYS A 75 -4.20 10.68 -11.78
C LYS A 75 -4.86 10.39 -10.42
N LYS A 76 -5.22 9.13 -10.16
CA LYS A 76 -5.81 8.66 -8.90
C LYS A 76 -4.77 7.94 -8.01
N LEU A 77 -3.52 8.42 -7.96
CA LEU A 77 -2.48 7.87 -7.10
C LEU A 77 -2.85 8.08 -5.64
N GLU A 78 -2.95 7.00 -4.87
CA GLU A 78 -3.14 7.05 -3.42
C GLU A 78 -1.86 7.52 -2.75
N VAL A 79 -1.99 8.53 -1.87
CA VAL A 79 -0.83 9.10 -1.18
C VAL A 79 -1.20 9.38 0.27
N LYS A 80 -0.40 8.87 1.19
CA LYS A 80 -0.47 9.17 2.62
C LYS A 80 0.77 9.96 3.03
N PHE A 81 0.57 10.96 3.88
CA PHE A 81 1.64 11.85 4.33
C PHE A 81 1.91 11.66 5.81
N SER A 82 3.18 11.79 6.16
CA SER A 82 3.64 11.99 7.53
C SER A 82 4.81 12.96 7.55
N GLU A 83 5.17 13.47 8.71
CA GLU A 83 6.24 14.44 8.88
C GLU A 83 7.29 13.92 9.86
N THR A 84 8.54 14.30 9.61
CA THR A 84 9.67 13.99 10.48
C THR A 84 10.70 15.11 10.46
N ASN A 85 11.47 15.24 11.53
CA ASN A 85 12.51 16.27 11.65
C ASN A 85 13.85 15.86 11.01
N LYS A 86 14.00 14.58 10.68
CA LYS A 86 15.23 14.03 10.10
C LYS A 86 14.89 13.23 8.85
N MET A 87 15.79 13.29 7.86
CA MET A 87 15.69 12.49 6.65
C MET A 87 15.71 10.99 7.01
N PRO A 88 14.61 10.24 6.80
CA PRO A 88 14.52 8.85 7.26
C PRO A 88 15.22 7.86 6.31
N PHE A 89 15.62 8.31 5.12
CA PHE A 89 16.25 7.47 4.11
C PHE A 89 17.61 8.02 3.68
N ASN A 90 18.58 7.13 3.41
CA ASN A 90 19.93 7.53 3.03
C ASN A 90 20.05 7.85 1.53
N ARG A 91 19.31 7.14 0.65
CA ARG A 91 19.42 7.27 -0.80
C ARG A 91 18.08 7.04 -1.49
N MET A 92 17.97 7.52 -2.75
CA MET A 92 16.84 7.20 -3.63
C MET A 92 17.08 5.90 -4.40
N LYS A 93 16.04 5.06 -4.48
CA LYS A 93 16.03 3.83 -5.30
C LYS A 93 14.73 3.75 -6.09
N VAL A 94 14.81 3.59 -7.41
CA VAL A 94 13.68 3.20 -8.24
C VAL A 94 13.98 1.82 -8.83
N ARG A 95 13.14 0.83 -8.51
CA ARG A 95 13.39 -0.58 -8.84
C ARG A 95 12.23 -1.17 -9.61
N ILE A 96 12.54 -1.89 -10.67
CA ILE A 96 11.57 -2.74 -11.37
C ILE A 96 11.50 -4.07 -10.63
N LYS A 97 10.29 -4.53 -10.35
CA LYS A 97 9.97 -5.79 -9.68
C LYS A 97 8.94 -6.58 -10.48
N LYS A 98 8.71 -7.83 -10.12
CA LYS A 98 7.60 -8.63 -10.68
C LYS A 98 6.25 -8.13 -10.17
N GLU A 99 6.19 -7.70 -8.91
CA GLU A 99 5.01 -7.21 -8.21
C GLU A 99 5.35 -5.98 -7.36
N ILE A 100 4.41 -5.05 -7.22
CA ILE A 100 4.59 -3.86 -6.36
C ILE A 100 4.33 -4.16 -4.87
N VAL A 101 3.58 -5.22 -4.58
CA VAL A 101 3.46 -5.87 -3.28
C VAL A 101 3.37 -7.38 -3.54
N THR A 102 4.32 -8.13 -3.00
CA THR A 102 4.48 -9.52 -3.42
C THR A 102 3.52 -10.44 -2.68
N ILE A 103 2.56 -11.00 -3.40
CA ILE A 103 1.67 -12.06 -2.93
C ILE A 103 2.08 -13.42 -3.50
N GLY A 104 2.78 -13.43 -4.65
CA GLY A 104 3.34 -14.64 -5.26
C GLY A 104 2.41 -15.35 -6.23
N ASP A 105 1.23 -14.81 -6.51
CA ASP A 105 0.27 -15.33 -7.46
C ASP A 105 0.02 -14.30 -8.59
N PRO A 106 0.49 -14.56 -9.81
CA PRO A 106 0.34 -13.63 -10.92
C PRO A 106 -1.08 -13.54 -11.50
N SER A 107 -1.99 -14.42 -11.11
CA SER A 107 -3.39 -14.40 -11.54
C SER A 107 -4.19 -13.31 -10.81
N ILE A 108 -3.70 -12.85 -9.67
CA ILE A 108 -4.35 -11.82 -8.84
C ILE A 108 -4.16 -10.45 -9.47
N ASN A 109 -5.24 -9.87 -9.95
CA ASN A 109 -5.24 -8.55 -10.59
C ASN A 109 -6.26 -7.60 -9.95
N PRO A 110 -5.83 -6.73 -9.01
CA PRO A 110 -6.72 -5.78 -8.35
C PRO A 110 -7.37 -4.74 -9.28
N THR A 111 -6.87 -4.58 -10.51
CA THR A 111 -7.50 -3.65 -11.47
C THR A 111 -8.77 -4.23 -12.10
N ILE A 112 -8.95 -5.56 -12.03
CA ILE A 112 -10.12 -6.26 -12.54
C ILE A 112 -11.14 -6.49 -11.41
N LEU A 113 -10.67 -6.97 -10.27
CA LEU A 113 -11.50 -7.29 -9.11
C LEU A 113 -10.79 -6.89 -7.82
N SER A 114 -11.44 -6.09 -7.01
CA SER A 114 -11.05 -5.79 -5.64
C SER A 114 -12.30 -5.59 -4.79
N GLY A 115 -12.18 -5.73 -3.48
CA GLY A 115 -13.28 -5.44 -2.56
C GLY A 115 -13.59 -3.95 -2.50
N ASP A 116 -14.78 -3.63 -2.00
CA ASP A 116 -15.21 -2.26 -1.80
C ASP A 116 -14.41 -1.56 -0.71
N TYR A 117 -14.02 -0.32 -0.96
CA TYR A 117 -13.32 0.50 0.02
C TYR A 117 -14.30 1.06 1.05
N VAL A 118 -14.08 0.72 2.31
CA VAL A 118 -14.86 1.27 3.43
C VAL A 118 -14.15 2.49 4.00
N LYS A 119 -14.87 3.59 4.09
CA LYS A 119 -14.35 4.83 4.70
C LYS A 119 -14.11 4.65 6.21
N PRO A 120 -13.13 5.37 6.79
CA PRO A 120 -12.83 5.27 8.22
C PRO A 120 -14.04 5.52 9.13
N GLU A 121 -14.95 6.41 8.71
CA GLU A 121 -16.16 6.76 9.47
C GLU A 121 -17.10 5.55 9.63
N ASN A 122 -17.16 4.67 8.64
CA ASN A 122 -18.05 3.50 8.61
C ASN A 122 -17.34 2.21 9.09
N TRP A 123 -16.03 2.30 9.39
CA TRP A 123 -15.24 1.12 9.74
C TRP A 123 -15.69 0.48 11.06
N ASN A 124 -15.94 1.28 12.09
CA ASN A 124 -16.36 0.76 13.40
C ASN A 124 -17.72 0.06 13.33
N GLU A 125 -18.66 0.60 12.56
CA GLU A 125 -19.95 -0.04 12.32
C GLU A 125 -19.77 -1.41 11.66
N LEU A 126 -18.99 -1.47 10.56
CA LEU A 126 -18.74 -2.71 9.84
C LEU A 126 -18.12 -3.79 10.72
N ILE A 127 -17.09 -3.49 11.50
CA ILE A 127 -16.38 -4.49 12.31
C ILE A 127 -17.10 -4.88 13.61
N SER A 128 -18.16 -4.14 13.96
CA SER A 128 -19.02 -4.46 15.11
C SER A 128 -20.18 -5.38 14.75
N ASP A 129 -20.43 -5.58 13.45
CA ASP A 129 -21.42 -6.51 12.93
C ASP A 129 -20.97 -7.95 13.22
N PRO A 130 -21.76 -8.77 13.98
CA PRO A 130 -21.39 -10.13 14.32
C PRO A 130 -21.30 -11.07 13.11
N ASP A 131 -21.95 -10.72 12.00
CA ASP A 131 -21.94 -11.51 10.75
C ASP A 131 -20.73 -11.15 9.85
N VAL A 132 -19.87 -10.23 10.28
CA VAL A 132 -18.68 -9.82 9.54
C VAL A 132 -17.41 -10.45 10.12
N ILE A 133 -16.68 -11.19 9.30
CA ILE A 133 -15.36 -11.67 9.66
C ILE A 133 -14.33 -10.60 9.33
N VAL A 134 -13.54 -10.19 10.32
CA VAL A 134 -12.47 -9.20 10.15
C VAL A 134 -11.13 -9.91 10.05
N ILE A 135 -10.36 -9.64 8.98
CA ILE A 135 -9.05 -10.27 8.73
C ILE A 135 -7.96 -9.19 8.70
N ASP A 136 -6.92 -9.40 9.50
CA ASP A 136 -5.70 -8.58 9.46
C ASP A 136 -4.73 -9.14 8.41
N THR A 137 -4.57 -8.46 7.28
CA THR A 137 -3.68 -8.92 6.20
C THR A 137 -2.22 -8.50 6.39
N ARG A 138 -1.86 -8.02 7.59
CA ARG A 138 -0.49 -7.64 7.93
C ARG A 138 0.34 -8.86 8.33
N ASN A 139 1.66 -8.67 8.35
CA ASN A 139 2.57 -9.70 8.82
C ASN A 139 2.55 -9.83 10.34
N ALA A 140 2.92 -10.99 10.86
CA ALA A 140 2.92 -11.31 12.29
C ALA A 140 3.69 -10.30 13.17
N TYR A 141 4.75 -9.69 12.67
CA TYR A 141 5.48 -8.66 13.42
C TYR A 141 4.69 -7.35 13.58
N GLU A 142 3.75 -7.05 12.67
CA GLU A 142 2.88 -5.88 12.75
C GLU A 142 1.70 -6.15 13.69
N THR A 143 1.10 -7.35 13.63
CA THR A 143 -0.04 -7.74 14.47
C THR A 143 0.32 -7.82 15.95
N LYS A 144 1.60 -8.15 16.28
CA LYS A 144 2.14 -8.14 17.65
C LYS A 144 2.09 -6.75 18.31
N ILE A 145 2.15 -5.68 17.55
CA ILE A 145 2.08 -4.30 18.07
C ILE A 145 0.64 -3.95 18.48
N GLY A 146 -0.34 -4.53 17.80
CA GLY A 146 -1.76 -4.34 18.04
C GLY A 146 -2.59 -4.68 16.81
N LYS A 147 -3.84 -5.07 17.01
CA LYS A 147 -4.83 -5.37 15.97
C LYS A 147 -6.22 -4.95 16.39
N PHE A 148 -7.16 -4.84 15.46
CA PHE A 148 -8.55 -4.63 15.82
C PHE A 148 -9.11 -5.80 16.64
N LYS A 149 -10.00 -5.48 17.57
CA LYS A 149 -10.69 -6.48 18.41
C LYS A 149 -11.38 -7.51 17.48
N ASN A 150 -11.26 -8.77 17.84
CA ASN A 150 -11.81 -9.93 17.10
C ASN A 150 -11.25 -10.14 15.67
N ALA A 151 -10.28 -9.34 15.20
CA ALA A 151 -9.67 -9.59 13.91
C ALA A 151 -8.88 -10.92 13.91
N ILE A 152 -9.10 -11.73 12.88
CA ILE A 152 -8.33 -12.94 12.64
C ILE A 152 -6.93 -12.52 12.18
N ASP A 153 -5.92 -13.06 12.85
CA ASP A 153 -4.52 -12.94 12.49
C ASP A 153 -4.08 -14.19 11.75
N PRO A 154 -3.76 -14.13 10.45
CA PRO A 154 -3.23 -15.25 9.66
C PRO A 154 -1.88 -15.77 10.17
N LYS A 155 -1.18 -15.02 11.03
CA LYS A 155 0.16 -15.32 11.57
C LYS A 155 1.22 -15.54 10.49
N THR A 156 1.07 -14.91 9.34
CA THR A 156 2.01 -14.99 8.23
C THR A 156 3.26 -14.15 8.52
N ASN A 157 4.44 -14.70 8.24
CA ASN A 157 5.70 -13.95 8.35
C ASN A 157 5.94 -13.05 7.15
N SER A 158 5.34 -13.38 6.02
CA SER A 158 5.35 -12.59 4.81
C SER A 158 4.00 -12.66 4.09
N PHE A 159 3.69 -11.64 3.31
CA PHE A 159 2.45 -11.60 2.54
C PHE A 159 2.36 -12.69 1.46
N ARG A 160 3.47 -13.34 1.11
CA ARG A 160 3.51 -14.49 0.21
C ARG A 160 2.85 -15.75 0.78
N GLU A 161 2.73 -15.85 2.09
CA GLU A 161 2.10 -16.98 2.78
C GLU A 161 0.57 -16.82 2.85
N PHE A 162 0.07 -15.61 2.53
CA PHE A 162 -1.35 -15.28 2.63
C PHE A 162 -2.24 -16.15 1.72
N PRO A 163 -1.87 -16.48 0.45
CA PRO A 163 -2.67 -17.37 -0.40
C PRO A 163 -2.90 -18.76 0.20
N ASP A 164 -1.87 -19.37 0.79
CA ASP A 164 -2.00 -20.69 1.43
C ASP A 164 -2.91 -20.64 2.66
N TRP A 165 -2.85 -19.56 3.41
CA TRP A 165 -3.75 -19.34 4.52
C TRP A 165 -5.21 -19.14 4.03
N VAL A 166 -5.44 -18.35 3.00
CA VAL A 166 -6.77 -18.13 2.40
C VAL A 166 -7.39 -19.43 1.93
N LYS A 167 -6.60 -20.32 1.31
CA LYS A 167 -7.08 -21.63 0.87
C LYS A 167 -7.66 -22.44 2.03
N LYS A 168 -6.93 -22.53 3.15
CA LYS A 168 -7.40 -23.22 4.36
C LYS A 168 -8.61 -22.52 4.97
N PHE A 169 -8.59 -21.21 5.06
CA PHE A 169 -9.68 -20.41 5.60
C PHE A 169 -10.99 -20.62 4.82
N LYS A 170 -10.94 -20.69 3.48
CA LYS A 170 -12.12 -20.97 2.65
C LYS A 170 -12.70 -22.38 2.88
N GLU A 171 -11.89 -23.36 3.28
CA GLU A 171 -12.37 -24.70 3.66
C GLU A 171 -13.10 -24.69 5.01
N GLU A 172 -12.69 -23.80 5.93
CA GLU A 172 -13.31 -23.66 7.26
C GLU A 172 -14.60 -22.85 7.26
N VAL A 173 -14.70 -21.83 6.39
CA VAL A 173 -15.88 -20.97 6.26
C VAL A 173 -16.98 -21.67 5.45
N LYS A 174 -17.97 -22.22 6.17
CA LYS A 174 -19.07 -23.00 5.57
C LYS A 174 -20.06 -22.14 4.77
N ASN A 175 -20.29 -20.90 5.19
CA ASN A 175 -21.22 -19.98 4.53
C ASN A 175 -20.49 -19.10 3.52
N LYS A 176 -20.78 -19.31 2.22
CA LYS A 176 -20.18 -18.54 1.12
C LYS A 176 -20.61 -17.07 1.06
N ASP A 177 -21.72 -16.74 1.71
CA ASP A 177 -22.26 -15.37 1.76
C ASP A 177 -21.73 -14.57 2.95
N THR A 178 -20.81 -15.16 3.73
CA THR A 178 -20.16 -14.47 4.86
C THR A 178 -19.43 -13.21 4.40
N LYS A 179 -19.82 -12.07 4.97
CA LYS A 179 -19.15 -10.81 4.69
C LYS A 179 -17.76 -10.77 5.32
N ILE A 180 -16.76 -10.40 4.56
CA ILE A 180 -15.37 -10.35 5.00
C ILE A 180 -14.84 -8.93 4.88
N ALA A 181 -14.36 -8.37 5.99
CA ALA A 181 -13.67 -7.09 6.03
C ALA A 181 -12.17 -7.31 6.23
N MET A 182 -11.35 -6.60 5.44
CA MET A 182 -9.90 -6.73 5.51
C MET A 182 -9.22 -5.39 5.72
N TYR A 183 -8.13 -5.38 6.45
CA TYR A 183 -7.31 -4.19 6.62
C TYR A 183 -5.82 -4.49 6.61
N CYS A 184 -5.03 -3.46 6.29
CA CYS A 184 -3.57 -3.48 6.43
C CYS A 184 -3.07 -2.07 6.78
N THR A 185 -1.74 -1.87 6.85
CA THR A 185 -1.13 -0.59 7.21
C THR A 185 -1.39 0.50 6.17
N GLY A 186 -1.30 0.19 4.89
CA GLY A 186 -1.34 1.17 3.79
C GLY A 186 -2.49 1.03 2.81
N GLY A 187 -3.25 -0.08 2.84
CA GLY A 187 -4.31 -0.39 1.87
C GLY A 187 -3.85 -1.31 0.73
N ILE A 188 -2.62 -1.23 0.29
CA ILE A 188 -2.10 -1.96 -0.88
C ILE A 188 -2.24 -3.49 -0.80
N ARG A 189 -2.02 -4.09 0.39
CA ARG A 189 -2.19 -5.54 0.57
C ARG A 189 -3.66 -5.93 0.47
N CYS A 190 -4.55 -5.08 0.97
CA CYS A 190 -5.99 -5.35 0.94
C CYS A 190 -6.53 -5.48 -0.48
N GLU A 191 -6.06 -4.66 -1.42
CA GLU A 191 -6.50 -4.77 -2.81
C GLU A 191 -6.18 -6.15 -3.41
N LYS A 192 -4.99 -6.69 -3.15
CA LYS A 192 -4.65 -8.07 -3.57
C LYS A 192 -5.35 -9.14 -2.74
N SER A 193 -5.50 -8.93 -1.45
CA SER A 193 -6.16 -9.90 -0.56
C SER A 193 -7.63 -10.08 -0.92
N THR A 194 -8.34 -8.98 -1.18
CA THR A 194 -9.76 -9.03 -1.58
C THR A 194 -9.95 -9.57 -3.00
N SER A 195 -8.97 -9.33 -3.89
CA SER A 195 -8.97 -9.94 -5.23
C SER A 195 -8.76 -11.46 -5.19
N LEU A 196 -8.04 -11.97 -4.18
CA LEU A 196 -7.81 -13.41 -3.99
C LEU A 196 -8.99 -14.11 -3.30
N MET A 197 -9.73 -13.39 -2.43
CA MET A 197 -10.87 -13.91 -1.66
C MET A 197 -12.09 -14.16 -2.53
#